data_be471259fbf5a7284a15083b6107aaea
#
_entry.id   be471259fbf5a7284a15083b6107aaea
#
_cell.length_a   1.000
_cell.length_b   1.000
_cell.length_c   1.000
_cell.angle_alpha   90.00
_cell.angle_beta   90.00
_cell.angle_gamma   90.00
#
_symmetry.space_group_name_H-M   'P 1'
#
loop_
_entity.id
_entity.type
_entity.pdbx_description
1 polymer ?
#
loop_
_entity_poly.entity_id
_entity_poly.type
_entity_poly.pdbx_seq_one_letter_code
_entity_poly.pdbx_strand_id
1 'polypeptide(L)'
;MKQYIILGVLVFLFGSCDSFLKEYSQDLAYAETITDLEEVLIGNGYLDRGTSFKWLHTMDDDLEESVVNSNYTDYENFFIWASYPCTRNNTVYKDETWVTLYKNISAINVVLSKLKDISDFPEEVERLRGECHFLRGFYYYFLVNTYAKPYVKESASTDLGVPLKTTEYIEDIYFKRNTV
;
A
#
# COMPACT_ATOMS: atom_id res chain seq x y z
N MET A 1 38.28 -48.76 12.63
CA MET A 1 37.25 -48.22 13.56
C MET A 1 37.27 -46.66 13.64
N LYS A 2 38.40 -46.00 13.84
CA LYS A 2 38.43 -44.51 13.91
C LYS A 2 37.92 -43.79 12.67
N GLN A 3 38.14 -44.35 11.46
CA GLN A 3 37.67 -43.74 10.21
C GLN A 3 36.12 -43.75 10.06
N TYR A 4 35.44 -44.77 10.57
CA TYR A 4 33.98 -44.85 10.52
C TYR A 4 33.30 -43.93 11.53
N ILE A 5 33.98 -43.63 12.66
CA ILE A 5 33.51 -42.66 13.64
C ILE A 5 33.56 -41.23 13.07
N ILE A 6 34.63 -40.88 12.36
CA ILE A 6 34.80 -39.60 11.71
C ILE A 6 33.75 -39.38 10.60
N LEU A 7 33.48 -40.46 9.82
CA LEU A 7 32.44 -40.40 8.77
C LEU A 7 31.04 -40.25 9.36
N GLY A 8 30.74 -40.93 10.49
CA GLY A 8 29.48 -40.79 11.20
C GLY A 8 29.23 -39.35 11.77
N VAL A 9 30.28 -38.74 12.31
CA VAL A 9 30.20 -37.36 12.83
C VAL A 9 30.02 -36.35 11.67
N LEU A 10 30.64 -36.58 10.51
CA LEU A 10 30.50 -35.70 9.35
C LEU A 10 29.07 -35.73 8.79
N VAL A 11 28.40 -36.87 8.78
CA VAL A 11 27.00 -36.99 8.32
C VAL A 11 26.01 -36.26 9.25
N PHE A 12 26.29 -36.21 10.56
CA PHE A 12 25.47 -35.49 11.53
C PHE A 12 25.56 -33.96 11.40
N LEU A 13 26.64 -33.46 10.81
CA LEU A 13 26.82 -32.00 10.61
C LEU A 13 26.03 -31.45 9.41
N PHE A 14 25.52 -32.28 8.52
CA PHE A 14 24.70 -31.89 7.38
C PHE A 14 23.19 -31.90 7.66
N GLY A 15 22.77 -32.31 8.85
CA GLY A 15 21.39 -32.11 9.32
C GLY A 15 21.14 -30.66 9.73
N SER A 16 21.45 -29.72 8.86
CA SER A 16 21.12 -28.31 9.06
C SER A 16 19.61 -28.13 9.08
N CYS A 17 19.08 -27.62 10.17
CA CYS A 17 17.68 -27.35 10.33
C CYS A 17 17.28 -26.30 9.29
N ASP A 18 16.49 -26.66 8.29
CA ASP A 18 15.86 -25.72 7.31
C ASP A 18 15.07 -24.60 8.00
N SER A 19 14.61 -24.83 9.23
CA SER A 19 13.92 -23.83 10.04
C SER A 19 14.81 -22.68 10.53
N PHE A 20 16.14 -22.90 10.62
CA PHE A 20 17.08 -21.84 11.03
C PHE A 20 17.43 -20.89 9.89
N LEU A 21 17.24 -21.32 8.65
CA LEU A 21 17.51 -20.51 7.45
C LEU A 21 16.27 -19.79 6.91
N LYS A 22 15.11 -19.96 7.55
CA LYS A 22 13.96 -19.09 7.28
C LYS A 22 14.26 -17.74 7.89
N GLU A 23 14.77 -16.84 7.07
CA GLU A 23 14.92 -15.42 7.37
C GLU A 23 13.53 -14.82 7.53
N TYR A 24 13.01 -14.86 8.75
CA TYR A 24 11.87 -14.04 9.12
C TYR A 24 12.39 -12.62 9.22
N SER A 25 11.89 -11.73 8.39
CA SER A 25 12.10 -10.30 8.59
C SER A 25 11.70 -10.00 10.02
N GLN A 26 12.68 -9.59 10.84
CA GLN A 26 12.45 -9.29 12.28
C GLN A 26 11.48 -8.13 12.51
N ASP A 27 11.14 -7.42 11.44
CA ASP A 27 10.23 -6.26 11.45
C ASP A 27 8.77 -6.63 11.16
N LEU A 28 8.48 -7.89 10.79
CA LEU A 28 7.12 -8.39 10.65
C LEU A 28 6.71 -9.08 11.94
N ALA A 29 6.10 -8.32 12.86
CA ALA A 29 5.31 -8.92 13.92
C ALA A 29 4.29 -9.88 13.27
N TYR A 30 4.30 -11.14 13.71
CA TYR A 30 3.34 -12.14 13.22
C TYR A 30 1.98 -11.77 13.77
N ALA A 31 1.14 -11.16 12.95
CA ALA A 31 -0.23 -10.87 13.33
C ALA A 31 -1.03 -12.18 13.27
N GLU A 32 -1.33 -12.75 14.43
CA GLU A 32 -2.04 -14.02 14.59
C GLU A 32 -3.41 -13.85 15.23
N THR A 33 -3.61 -12.78 15.97
CA THR A 33 -4.87 -12.49 16.66
C THR A 33 -5.64 -11.36 15.98
N ILE A 34 -6.95 -11.24 16.32
CA ILE A 34 -7.77 -10.11 15.85
C ILE A 34 -7.17 -8.79 16.30
N THR A 35 -6.69 -8.71 17.53
CA THR A 35 -6.05 -7.51 18.08
C THR A 35 -4.81 -7.12 17.27
N ASP A 36 -3.95 -8.07 16.93
CA ASP A 36 -2.78 -7.82 16.10
C ASP A 36 -3.18 -7.30 14.70
N LEU A 37 -4.22 -7.89 14.11
CA LEU A 37 -4.73 -7.45 12.80
C LEU A 37 -5.36 -6.06 12.85
N GLU A 38 -6.03 -5.71 13.95
CA GLU A 38 -6.55 -4.38 14.19
C GLU A 38 -5.41 -3.35 14.34
N GLU A 39 -4.34 -3.69 15.06
CA GLU A 39 -3.14 -2.85 15.17
C GLU A 39 -2.45 -2.65 13.80
N VAL A 40 -2.34 -3.70 13.00
CA VAL A 40 -1.82 -3.60 11.62
C VAL A 40 -2.70 -2.69 10.77
N LEU A 41 -4.02 -2.80 10.88
CA LEU A 41 -4.94 -1.93 10.14
C LEU A 41 -4.80 -0.48 10.59
N ILE A 42 -4.76 -0.21 11.88
CA ILE A 42 -4.59 1.14 12.44
C ILE A 42 -3.25 1.75 12.04
N GLY A 43 -2.17 0.98 12.14
CA GLY A 43 -0.81 1.48 11.86
C GLY A 43 -0.47 1.62 10.39
N ASN A 44 -1.04 0.79 9.52
CA ASN A 44 -0.65 0.71 8.11
C ASN A 44 -1.80 0.79 7.10
N GLY A 45 -3.03 0.53 7.53
CA GLY A 45 -4.21 0.57 6.66
C GLY A 45 -4.88 1.94 6.63
N TYR A 46 -4.86 2.67 7.73
CA TYR A 46 -5.37 4.03 7.81
C TYR A 46 -4.40 5.05 7.24
N LEU A 47 -4.94 6.18 6.77
CA LEU A 47 -4.11 7.33 6.44
C LEU A 47 -3.49 7.89 7.71
N ASP A 48 -2.17 8.04 7.70
CA ASP A 48 -1.46 8.74 8.77
C ASP A 48 -1.92 10.21 8.83
N ARG A 49 -1.94 10.78 10.03
CA ARG A 49 -2.26 12.22 10.24
C ARG A 49 -1.32 13.15 9.47
N GLY A 50 -0.10 12.68 9.15
CA GLY A 50 0.85 13.38 8.30
C GLY A 50 0.55 13.27 6.81
N THR A 51 -0.25 12.28 6.40
CA THR A 51 -0.67 12.11 5.01
C THR A 51 -1.72 13.15 4.68
N SER A 52 -1.29 14.34 4.40
CA SER A 52 -2.20 15.36 3.88
C SER A 52 -2.10 15.34 2.37
N PHE A 53 -3.23 15.30 1.69
CA PHE A 53 -3.33 15.61 0.28
C PHE A 53 -3.14 17.11 0.07
N LYS A 54 -1.98 17.64 0.48
CA LYS A 54 -1.67 19.08 0.47
C LYS A 54 -1.86 19.68 -0.89
N TRP A 55 -1.54 18.92 -1.95
CA TRP A 55 -1.74 19.34 -3.31
C TRP A 55 -3.21 19.63 -3.66
N LEU A 56 -4.17 18.90 -3.07
CA LEU A 56 -5.60 19.19 -3.24
C LEU A 56 -5.95 20.57 -2.71
N HIS A 57 -5.42 20.91 -1.54
CA HIS A 57 -5.64 22.23 -0.96
C HIS A 57 -5.00 23.34 -1.79
N THR A 58 -3.87 23.05 -2.46
CA THR A 58 -3.23 24.03 -3.37
C THR A 58 -3.99 24.23 -4.68
N MET A 59 -4.89 23.32 -5.02
CA MET A 59 -5.74 23.43 -6.21
C MET A 59 -7.10 24.10 -5.91
N ASP A 60 -7.34 24.47 -4.66
CA ASP A 60 -8.56 25.11 -4.20
C ASP A 60 -8.53 26.62 -4.46
N ASP A 61 -9.70 27.22 -4.69
CA ASP A 61 -9.86 28.66 -4.94
C ASP A 61 -9.64 29.50 -3.67
N ASP A 62 -9.58 28.87 -2.50
CA ASP A 62 -9.41 29.54 -1.20
C ASP A 62 -7.94 29.87 -0.87
N LEU A 63 -6.99 29.55 -1.74
CA LEU A 63 -5.57 29.82 -1.54
C LEU A 63 -5.05 30.95 -2.40
N GLU A 64 -4.25 31.80 -1.78
CA GLU A 64 -3.54 32.90 -2.41
C GLU A 64 -2.03 32.74 -2.25
N GLU A 65 -1.28 33.08 -3.29
CA GLU A 65 0.17 33.12 -3.25
C GLU A 65 0.67 34.20 -2.29
N SER A 66 1.47 33.82 -1.29
CA SER A 66 2.11 34.77 -0.39
C SER A 66 3.46 35.21 -0.92
N VAL A 67 3.61 36.52 -1.22
CA VAL A 67 4.88 37.12 -1.70
C VAL A 67 6.01 37.13 -0.67
N VAL A 68 5.78 36.67 0.57
CA VAL A 68 6.72 36.83 1.68
C VAL A 68 7.81 35.76 1.72
N ASN A 69 7.63 34.61 1.06
CA ASN A 69 8.62 33.53 1.03
C ASN A 69 8.63 32.82 -0.33
N SER A 70 9.59 33.17 -1.16
CA SER A 70 9.74 32.64 -2.53
C SER A 70 10.37 31.25 -2.65
N ASN A 71 10.37 30.44 -1.61
CA ASN A 71 10.82 29.04 -1.68
C ASN A 71 9.69 28.11 -2.05
N TYR A 72 9.02 28.41 -3.15
CA TYR A 72 8.02 27.54 -3.74
C TYR A 72 8.66 26.36 -4.37
N THR A 73 8.30 25.20 -3.95
CA THR A 73 9.04 24.16 -4.61
C THR A 73 8.20 22.95 -4.97
N ASP A 74 7.31 22.52 -4.10
CA ASP A 74 6.70 21.21 -4.32
C ASP A 74 5.24 21.28 -4.80
N TYR A 75 4.59 22.45 -4.67
CA TYR A 75 3.16 22.59 -4.98
C TYR A 75 2.85 23.65 -6.04
N GLU A 76 3.82 24.40 -6.54
CA GLU A 76 3.63 25.41 -7.58
C GLU A 76 2.93 24.86 -8.81
N ASN A 77 3.36 23.70 -9.29
CA ASN A 77 2.75 23.06 -10.44
C ASN A 77 1.30 22.63 -10.21
N PHE A 78 0.92 22.32 -8.99
CA PHE A 78 -0.47 22.04 -8.62
C PHE A 78 -1.28 23.32 -8.57
N PHE A 79 -0.73 24.39 -7.99
CA PHE A 79 -1.39 25.69 -7.91
C PHE A 79 -1.72 26.27 -9.28
N ILE A 80 -0.82 26.15 -10.25
CA ILE A 80 -1.03 26.63 -11.64
C ILE A 80 -1.71 25.59 -12.55
N TRP A 81 -2.19 24.46 -12.01
CA TRP A 81 -2.84 23.39 -12.78
C TRP A 81 -1.99 22.89 -13.96
N ALA A 82 -0.68 22.73 -13.75
CA ALA A 82 0.23 22.25 -14.77
C ALA A 82 -0.13 20.84 -15.26
N SER A 83 0.10 20.56 -16.54
CA SER A 83 -0.19 19.25 -17.14
C SER A 83 0.59 18.08 -16.52
N TYR A 84 1.73 18.37 -15.88
CA TYR A 84 2.59 17.38 -15.20
C TYR A 84 2.96 17.92 -13.81
N PRO A 85 2.03 17.90 -12.85
CA PRO A 85 2.24 18.57 -11.57
C PRO A 85 3.37 17.93 -10.74
N CYS A 86 3.60 16.62 -10.87
CA CYS A 86 4.70 15.91 -10.20
C CYS A 86 6.04 16.06 -10.94
N THR A 87 6.35 17.25 -11.47
CA THR A 87 7.60 17.54 -12.16
C THR A 87 8.26 18.77 -11.54
N ARG A 88 9.55 18.67 -11.25
CA ARG A 88 10.38 19.76 -10.76
C ARG A 88 11.69 19.80 -11.54
N ASN A 89 12.06 20.98 -12.05
CA ASN A 89 13.27 21.15 -12.86
C ASN A 89 13.40 20.11 -14.00
N ASN A 90 12.29 19.85 -14.71
CA ASN A 90 12.20 18.83 -15.77
C ASN A 90 12.45 17.38 -15.29
N THR A 91 12.44 17.13 -14.00
CA THR A 91 12.59 15.79 -13.43
C THR A 91 11.28 15.37 -12.77
N VAL A 92 10.74 14.23 -13.19
CA VAL A 92 9.56 13.63 -12.54
C VAL A 92 10.00 13.10 -11.18
N TYR A 93 9.31 13.52 -10.12
CA TYR A 93 9.53 12.99 -8.78
C TYR A 93 8.43 11.99 -8.40
N LYS A 94 8.71 11.22 -7.36
CA LYS A 94 7.81 10.19 -6.86
C LYS A 94 6.49 10.81 -6.39
N ASP A 95 5.38 10.29 -6.91
CA ASP A 95 4.04 10.65 -6.43
C ASP A 95 3.75 9.94 -5.10
N GLU A 96 3.91 10.69 -4.01
CA GLU A 96 3.70 10.17 -2.65
C GLU A 96 2.25 9.75 -2.40
N THR A 97 1.27 10.41 -3.02
CA THR A 97 -0.15 10.05 -2.89
C THR A 97 -0.41 8.66 -3.46
N TRP A 98 0.05 8.41 -4.69
CA TRP A 98 -0.05 7.10 -5.32
C TRP A 98 0.57 6.00 -4.47
N VAL A 99 1.81 6.24 -4.04
CA VAL A 99 2.57 5.25 -3.25
C VAL A 99 1.90 4.97 -1.91
N THR A 100 1.46 6.02 -1.20
CA THR A 100 0.82 5.87 0.11
C THR A 100 -0.49 5.09 0.01
N LEU A 101 -1.36 5.44 -0.94
CA LEU A 101 -2.64 4.75 -1.10
C LEU A 101 -2.46 3.26 -1.44
N TYR A 102 -1.54 2.92 -2.34
CA TYR A 102 -1.26 1.51 -2.63
C TYR A 102 -0.57 0.77 -1.49
N LYS A 103 0.27 1.44 -0.69
CA LYS A 103 0.82 0.88 0.55
C LYS A 103 -0.29 0.53 1.54
N ASN A 104 -1.24 1.43 1.75
CA ASN A 104 -2.37 1.20 2.66
C ASN A 104 -3.28 0.09 2.13
N ILE A 105 -3.58 0.05 0.83
CA ILE A 105 -4.33 -1.04 0.19
C ILE A 105 -3.61 -2.38 0.39
N SER A 106 -2.28 -2.40 0.28
CA SER A 106 -1.51 -3.63 0.51
C SER A 106 -1.65 -4.14 1.95
N ALA A 107 -1.55 -3.25 2.95
CA ALA A 107 -1.77 -3.59 4.35
C ALA A 107 -3.19 -4.12 4.60
N ILE A 108 -4.20 -3.48 4.03
CA ILE A 108 -5.60 -3.94 4.10
C ILE A 108 -5.75 -5.34 3.49
N ASN A 109 -5.09 -5.62 2.37
CA ASN A 109 -5.15 -6.94 1.75
C ASN A 109 -4.51 -8.02 2.64
N VAL A 110 -3.42 -7.69 3.35
CA VAL A 110 -2.81 -8.60 4.34
C VAL A 110 -3.81 -8.91 5.46
N VAL A 111 -4.45 -7.89 6.04
CA VAL A 111 -5.47 -8.09 7.07
C VAL A 111 -6.61 -8.96 6.56
N LEU A 112 -7.17 -8.64 5.38
CA LEU A 112 -8.25 -9.42 4.76
C LEU A 112 -7.86 -10.88 4.48
N SER A 113 -6.61 -11.14 4.13
CA SER A 113 -6.12 -12.50 3.92
C SER A 113 -6.05 -13.27 5.23
N LYS A 114 -5.47 -12.65 6.27
CA LYS A 114 -5.31 -13.27 7.60
C LYS A 114 -6.62 -13.50 8.34
N LEU A 115 -7.61 -12.63 8.16
CA LEU A 115 -8.95 -12.80 8.75
C LEU A 115 -9.67 -14.08 8.30
N LYS A 116 -9.23 -14.72 7.21
CA LYS A 116 -9.81 -15.99 6.76
C LYS A 116 -9.42 -17.16 7.66
N ASP A 117 -8.28 -17.03 8.34
CA ASP A 117 -7.70 -18.09 9.17
C ASP A 117 -8.18 -18.01 10.63
N ILE A 118 -8.90 -16.92 11.00
CA ILE A 118 -9.43 -16.71 12.35
C ILE A 118 -10.87 -17.22 12.41
N SER A 119 -11.12 -18.18 13.27
CA SER A 119 -12.45 -18.75 13.54
C SER A 119 -13.13 -18.22 14.80
N ASP A 120 -12.31 -17.69 15.72
CA ASP A 120 -12.80 -17.14 16.98
C ASP A 120 -13.33 -15.72 16.79
N PHE A 121 -14.27 -15.31 17.67
CA PHE A 121 -14.82 -13.95 17.68
C PHE A 121 -15.43 -13.51 16.33
N PRO A 122 -16.44 -14.23 15.82
CA PRO A 122 -16.97 -14.00 14.45
C PRO A 122 -17.52 -12.58 14.24
N GLU A 123 -18.07 -11.94 15.27
CA GLU A 123 -18.58 -10.56 15.18
C GLU A 123 -17.47 -9.55 14.96
N GLU A 124 -16.37 -9.68 15.68
CA GLU A 124 -15.19 -8.84 15.53
C GLU A 124 -14.50 -9.07 14.19
N VAL A 125 -14.43 -10.33 13.71
CA VAL A 125 -13.90 -10.68 12.39
C VAL A 125 -14.73 -9.98 11.30
N GLU A 126 -16.06 -10.04 11.36
CA GLU A 126 -16.91 -9.39 10.36
C GLU A 126 -16.85 -7.87 10.44
N ARG A 127 -16.76 -7.30 11.65
CA ARG A 127 -16.55 -5.85 11.83
C ARG A 127 -15.26 -5.41 11.14
N LEU A 128 -14.14 -6.06 11.45
CA LEU A 128 -12.82 -5.70 10.91
C LEU A 128 -12.77 -5.94 9.39
N ARG A 129 -13.42 -6.99 8.90
CA ARG A 129 -13.58 -7.26 7.46
C ARG A 129 -14.33 -6.14 6.76
N GLY A 130 -15.45 -5.70 7.34
CA GLY A 130 -16.25 -4.58 6.83
C GLY A 130 -15.45 -3.29 6.75
N GLU A 131 -14.69 -2.99 7.80
CA GLU A 131 -13.80 -1.83 7.87
C GLU A 131 -12.70 -1.87 6.79
N CYS A 132 -12.06 -3.01 6.61
CA CYS A 132 -11.08 -3.23 5.54
C CYS A 132 -11.68 -3.01 4.15
N HIS A 133 -12.88 -3.54 3.89
CA HIS A 133 -13.54 -3.33 2.60
C HIS A 133 -13.91 -1.87 2.37
N PHE A 134 -14.38 -1.17 3.39
CA PHE A 134 -14.69 0.25 3.32
C PHE A 134 -13.45 1.09 2.99
N LEU A 135 -12.37 0.91 3.74
CA LEU A 135 -11.12 1.65 3.51
C LEU A 135 -10.55 1.38 2.13
N ARG A 136 -10.52 0.11 1.69
CA ARG A 136 -10.03 -0.25 0.37
C ARG A 136 -10.87 0.37 -0.75
N GLY A 137 -12.20 0.35 -0.60
CA GLY A 137 -13.12 1.01 -1.53
C GLY A 137 -12.91 2.51 -1.58
N PHE A 138 -12.74 3.17 -0.43
CA PHE A 138 -12.44 4.59 -0.33
C PHE A 138 -11.13 4.97 -1.01
N TYR A 139 -10.06 4.19 -0.83
CA TYR A 139 -8.77 4.46 -1.47
C TYR A 139 -8.82 4.27 -2.99
N TYR A 140 -9.54 3.26 -3.48
CA TYR A 140 -9.75 3.10 -4.91
C TYR A 140 -10.63 4.21 -5.50
N TYR A 141 -11.65 4.64 -4.78
CA TYR A 141 -12.45 5.81 -5.18
C TYR A 141 -11.55 7.05 -5.32
N PHE A 142 -10.67 7.28 -4.35
CA PHE A 142 -9.74 8.40 -4.41
C PHE A 142 -8.75 8.27 -5.57
N LEU A 143 -8.16 7.08 -5.74
CA LEU A 143 -7.22 6.80 -6.83
C LEU A 143 -7.84 7.00 -8.21
N VAL A 144 -9.03 6.48 -8.46
CA VAL A 144 -9.67 6.59 -9.77
C VAL A 144 -10.04 8.04 -10.09
N ASN A 145 -10.54 8.80 -9.11
CA ASN A 145 -10.87 10.21 -9.32
C ASN A 145 -9.65 11.10 -9.52
N THR A 146 -8.48 10.69 -9.00
CA THR A 146 -7.24 11.47 -9.13
C THR A 146 -6.45 11.11 -10.41
N TYR A 147 -6.41 9.83 -10.78
CA TYR A 147 -5.47 9.31 -11.78
C TYR A 147 -6.13 8.75 -13.04
N ALA A 148 -7.45 8.73 -13.11
CA ALA A 148 -8.18 8.28 -14.28
C ALA A 148 -8.97 9.44 -14.91
N LYS A 149 -9.54 9.16 -16.09
CA LYS A 149 -10.51 10.09 -16.66
C LYS A 149 -11.80 10.10 -15.82
N PRO A 150 -12.54 11.22 -15.80
CA PRO A 150 -13.86 11.26 -15.20
C PRO A 150 -14.77 10.17 -15.80
N TYR A 151 -15.63 9.58 -14.96
CA TYR A 151 -16.59 8.61 -15.42
C TYR A 151 -17.57 9.22 -16.44
N VAL A 152 -17.55 8.68 -17.65
CA VAL A 152 -18.52 8.97 -18.71
C VAL A 152 -19.06 7.65 -19.21
N LYS A 153 -20.37 7.43 -19.09
CA LYS A 153 -21.03 6.15 -19.38
C LYS A 153 -20.68 5.58 -20.76
N GLU A 154 -20.58 6.45 -21.76
CA GLU A 154 -20.31 6.09 -23.16
C GLU A 154 -18.88 5.60 -23.38
N SER A 155 -17.90 6.06 -22.57
CA SER A 155 -16.49 5.72 -22.74
C SER A 155 -15.91 4.92 -21.57
N ALA A 156 -16.65 4.71 -20.48
CA ALA A 156 -16.15 4.01 -19.28
C ALA A 156 -15.55 2.63 -19.57
N SER A 157 -16.10 1.89 -20.54
CA SER A 157 -15.58 0.58 -20.93
C SER A 157 -14.24 0.60 -21.66
N THR A 158 -13.79 1.77 -22.10
CA THR A 158 -12.52 1.95 -22.85
C THR A 158 -11.54 2.87 -22.14
N ASP A 159 -12.04 3.76 -21.26
CA ASP A 159 -11.19 4.65 -20.48
C ASP A 159 -10.45 3.87 -19.39
N LEU A 160 -9.14 4.11 -19.29
CA LEU A 160 -8.30 3.41 -18.32
C LEU A 160 -8.45 4.04 -16.92
N GLY A 161 -8.87 3.22 -15.99
CA GLY A 161 -8.89 3.50 -14.55
C GLY A 161 -7.52 3.31 -13.90
N VAL A 162 -7.49 2.63 -12.76
CA VAL A 162 -6.28 2.33 -12.00
C VAL A 162 -6.08 0.81 -11.86
N PRO A 163 -4.86 0.31 -11.61
CA PRO A 163 -4.64 -1.11 -11.31
C PRO A 163 -5.40 -1.54 -10.06
N LEU A 164 -6.12 -2.64 -10.11
CA LEU A 164 -6.76 -3.25 -8.94
C LEU A 164 -5.85 -4.32 -8.36
N LYS A 165 -5.36 -4.09 -7.14
CA LYS A 165 -4.62 -5.06 -6.34
C LYS A 165 -5.49 -5.51 -5.17
N THR A 166 -5.84 -6.80 -5.18
CA THR A 166 -6.72 -7.41 -4.16
C THR A 166 -6.06 -8.54 -3.38
N THR A 167 -4.78 -8.80 -3.67
CA THR A 167 -3.97 -9.82 -3.01
C THR A 167 -2.92 -9.20 -2.11
N GLU A 168 -2.48 -9.92 -1.08
CA GLU A 168 -1.45 -9.53 -0.12
C GLU A 168 -0.03 -9.67 -0.69
N TYR A 169 0.16 -10.47 -1.72
CA TYR A 169 1.50 -10.78 -2.24
C TYR A 169 2.13 -9.60 -2.96
N ILE A 170 3.43 -9.39 -2.71
CA ILE A 170 4.25 -8.51 -3.53
C ILE A 170 4.68 -9.30 -4.76
N GLU A 171 4.21 -8.87 -5.91
CA GLU A 171 4.50 -9.51 -7.19
C GLU A 171 5.27 -8.53 -8.06
N ASP A 172 6.40 -8.97 -8.60
CA ASP A 172 7.18 -8.21 -9.59
C ASP A 172 6.60 -8.45 -10.98
N ILE A 173 5.36 -8.00 -11.17
CA ILE A 173 4.63 -8.10 -12.44
C ILE A 173 4.13 -6.73 -12.90
N TYR A 174 3.90 -6.61 -14.19
CA TYR A 174 3.26 -5.42 -14.74
C TYR A 174 1.75 -5.46 -14.48
N PHE A 175 1.27 -4.61 -13.58
CA PHE A 175 -0.15 -4.48 -13.30
C PHE A 175 -0.87 -3.72 -14.40
N LYS A 176 -1.83 -4.38 -15.03
CA LYS A 176 -2.69 -3.77 -16.04
C LYS A 176 -3.69 -2.83 -15.37
N ARG A 177 -3.91 -1.64 -15.96
CA ARG A 177 -5.00 -0.75 -15.56
C ARG A 177 -6.34 -1.36 -15.98
N ASN A 178 -7.29 -1.33 -15.07
CA ASN A 178 -8.67 -1.71 -15.37
C ASN A 178 -9.39 -0.54 -16.07
N THR A 179 -10.55 -0.78 -16.60
CA THR A 179 -11.41 0.31 -17.11
C THR A 179 -12.09 1.06 -15.97
N VAL A 180 -12.53 2.27 -16.23
CA VAL A 180 -13.20 3.14 -15.24
C VAL A 180 -14.59 2.59 -14.86
#